data_2ce82ad85b11a0fb3c2e6286019579d0
#
_entry.id   2ce82ad85b11a0fb3c2e6286019579d0
#
_cell.length_a   1.000
_cell.length_b   1.000
_cell.length_c   1.000
_cell.angle_alpha   90.00
_cell.angle_beta   90.00
_cell.angle_gamma   90.00
#
_symmetry.space_group_name_H-M   'P 1'
#
loop_
_entity.id
_entity.type
_entity.pdbx_description
1 polymer ?
#
loop_
_entity_poly.entity_id
_entity_poly.type
_entity_poly.pdbx_seq_one_letter_code
_entity_poly.pdbx_strand_id
1 'polypeptide(L)'
;MTLVVIGPVTKDLVIIGNEESHKVGGATYYQSFVFEEFYSDYLAFVNCSDSGLAGRFPNSDKVKLILKDDTHYFVNRYPFEDNLNVRQQMSNFARIPILKGDLEDALPDEIDGFVLNPLNRYDFPLETIEFLKSFEVPIFMSVQGFLRIPDVQVNENYT
;
A
#
# COMPACT_ATOMS: atom_id res chain seq x y z
N MET A 1 22.08 9.02 0.85
CA MET A 1 20.77 9.51 1.37
C MET A 1 19.64 8.81 0.65
N THR A 2 18.64 8.37 1.37
CA THR A 2 17.66 7.42 0.86
C THR A 2 16.24 7.95 1.01
N LEU A 3 15.41 7.87 -0.04
CA LEU A 3 13.98 8.11 0.05
C LEU A 3 13.30 6.86 0.61
N VAL A 4 12.57 6.99 1.71
CA VAL A 4 11.88 5.87 2.35
C VAL A 4 10.41 5.92 2.02
N VAL A 5 9.92 4.91 1.28
CA VAL A 5 8.54 4.77 0.84
C VAL A 5 7.86 3.72 1.71
N ILE A 6 6.75 4.08 2.36
CA ILE A 6 6.09 3.20 3.32
C ILE A 6 4.60 3.08 2.98
N GLY A 7 4.12 1.87 2.89
CA GLY A 7 2.69 1.61 2.72
C GLY A 7 2.39 0.22 2.21
N PRO A 8 1.13 -0.20 2.30
CA PRO A 8 0.72 -1.54 1.93
C PRO A 8 0.78 -1.77 0.43
N VAL A 9 0.99 -3.03 0.09
CA VAL A 9 0.71 -3.61 -1.22
C VAL A 9 -0.68 -4.22 -1.21
N THR A 10 -1.32 -4.31 -2.36
CA THR A 10 -2.64 -4.90 -2.49
C THR A 10 -2.65 -6.14 -3.38
N LYS A 11 -3.58 -7.04 -3.11
CA LYS A 11 -4.02 -8.07 -4.06
C LYS A 11 -5.35 -7.63 -4.62
N ASP A 12 -5.40 -7.39 -5.92
CA ASP A 12 -6.57 -6.86 -6.59
C ASP A 12 -7.19 -7.92 -7.51
N LEU A 13 -8.49 -8.13 -7.38
CA LEU A 13 -9.30 -8.82 -8.37
C LEU A 13 -10.00 -7.77 -9.24
N VAL A 14 -9.74 -7.80 -10.54
CA VAL A 14 -10.38 -6.92 -11.52
C VAL A 14 -11.36 -7.73 -12.34
N ILE A 15 -12.62 -7.31 -12.36
CA ILE A 15 -13.71 -7.95 -13.09
C ILE A 15 -14.25 -6.97 -14.12
N ILE A 16 -14.15 -7.31 -15.40
CA ILE A 16 -14.68 -6.55 -16.52
C ILE A 16 -15.66 -7.44 -17.27
N GLY A 17 -16.95 -7.12 -17.20
CA GLY A 17 -17.99 -8.02 -17.72
C GLY A 17 -17.91 -9.39 -17.06
N ASN A 18 -17.55 -10.42 -17.81
CA ASN A 18 -17.35 -11.79 -17.34
C ASN A 18 -15.87 -12.20 -17.21
N GLU A 19 -14.93 -11.29 -17.50
CA GLU A 19 -13.51 -11.58 -17.42
C GLU A 19 -12.95 -11.18 -16.05
N GLU A 20 -12.14 -12.06 -15.47
CA GLU A 20 -11.46 -11.85 -14.19
C GLU A 20 -9.95 -11.84 -14.37
N SER A 21 -9.27 -10.94 -13.68
CA SER A 21 -7.82 -10.91 -13.62
C SER A 21 -7.33 -10.52 -12.23
N HIS A 22 -6.21 -11.12 -11.82
CA HIS A 22 -5.55 -10.81 -10.55
C HIS A 22 -4.36 -9.89 -10.81
N LYS A 23 -4.24 -8.84 -9.99
CA LYS A 23 -3.16 -7.87 -10.08
C LYS A 23 -2.58 -7.60 -8.69
N VAL A 24 -1.33 -7.16 -8.67
CA VAL A 24 -0.73 -6.51 -7.51
C VAL A 24 -0.90 -5.02 -7.68
N GLY A 25 -1.23 -4.32 -6.62
CA GLY A 25 -1.47 -2.88 -6.64
C GLY A 25 -0.99 -2.18 -5.36
N GLY A 26 -1.50 -0.99 -5.17
CA GLY A 26 -1.11 -0.08 -4.10
C GLY A 26 -0.13 0.99 -4.55
N ALA A 27 -0.21 2.18 -3.97
CA ALA A 27 0.62 3.31 -4.37
C ALA A 27 2.12 3.03 -4.19
N THR A 28 2.51 2.38 -3.10
CA THR A 28 3.91 1.99 -2.85
C THR A 28 4.44 1.08 -3.96
N TYR A 29 3.63 0.13 -4.42
CA TYR A 29 3.99 -0.76 -5.52
C TYR A 29 4.25 0.01 -6.82
N TYR A 30 3.30 0.85 -7.25
CA TYR A 30 3.45 1.60 -8.50
C TYR A 30 4.56 2.65 -8.44
N GLN A 31 4.71 3.33 -7.31
CA GLN A 31 5.79 4.31 -7.12
C GLN A 31 7.18 3.66 -7.17
N SER A 32 7.31 2.41 -6.75
CA SER A 32 8.59 1.70 -6.81
C SER A 32 9.13 1.57 -8.24
N PHE A 33 8.26 1.42 -9.25
CA PHE A 33 8.68 1.43 -10.66
C PHE A 33 9.20 2.80 -11.09
N VAL A 34 8.54 3.87 -10.64
CA VAL A 34 8.96 5.24 -10.94
C VAL A 34 10.29 5.56 -10.27
N PHE A 35 10.44 5.18 -9.01
CA PHE A 35 11.68 5.42 -8.28
C PHE A 35 12.84 4.59 -8.82
N GLU A 36 12.62 3.34 -9.21
CA GLU A 36 13.68 2.52 -9.82
C GLU A 36 14.22 3.15 -11.11
N GLU A 37 13.36 3.81 -11.88
CA GLU A 37 13.75 4.47 -13.13
C GLU A 37 14.39 5.84 -12.92
N PHE A 38 13.85 6.66 -12.01
CA PHE A 38 14.20 8.08 -11.91
C PHE A 38 14.90 8.49 -10.61
N TYR A 39 14.82 7.67 -9.57
CA TYR A 39 15.43 7.95 -8.28
C TYR A 39 15.81 6.65 -7.56
N SER A 40 16.90 6.04 -8.00
CA SER A 40 17.27 4.68 -7.60
C SER A 40 17.70 4.52 -6.13
N ASP A 41 17.94 5.61 -5.40
CA ASP A 41 18.27 5.56 -3.96
C ASP A 41 17.00 5.63 -3.10
N TYR A 42 16.26 4.54 -3.09
CA TYR A 42 15.03 4.38 -2.29
C TYR A 42 14.97 3.02 -1.59
N LEU A 43 14.18 2.95 -0.53
CA LEU A 43 13.75 1.71 0.12
C LEU A 43 12.23 1.72 0.29
N ALA A 44 11.57 0.61 0.00
CA ALA A 44 10.15 0.43 0.18
C ALA A 44 9.87 -0.49 1.38
N PHE A 45 9.14 0.01 2.36
CA PHE A 45 8.63 -0.77 3.49
C PHE A 45 7.17 -1.12 3.24
N VAL A 46 6.86 -2.41 3.18
CA VAL A 46 5.58 -2.91 2.68
C VAL A 46 4.95 -3.88 3.66
N ASN A 47 3.79 -3.53 4.19
CA ASN A 47 3.04 -4.39 5.10
C ASN A 47 2.08 -5.31 4.32
N CYS A 48 2.22 -6.60 4.57
CA CYS A 48 1.39 -7.66 3.95
C CYS A 48 1.57 -8.99 4.70
N SER A 49 0.76 -9.99 4.37
CA SER A 49 0.85 -11.35 4.91
C SER A 49 1.62 -12.32 4.00
N ASP A 50 1.92 -11.92 2.77
CA ASP A 50 2.51 -12.79 1.74
C ASP A 50 3.93 -12.36 1.39
N SER A 51 4.91 -13.13 1.83
CA SER A 51 6.33 -12.86 1.56
C SER A 51 6.71 -12.94 0.08
N GLY A 52 5.93 -13.64 -0.74
CA GLY A 52 6.15 -13.73 -2.20
C GLY A 52 5.89 -12.42 -2.95
N LEU A 53 5.19 -11.47 -2.33
CA LEU A 53 4.88 -10.18 -2.96
C LEU A 53 6.11 -9.32 -3.22
N ALA A 54 7.19 -9.47 -2.46
CA ALA A 54 8.44 -8.74 -2.71
C ALA A 54 8.99 -8.99 -4.11
N GLY A 55 8.88 -10.21 -4.62
CA GLY A 55 9.34 -10.57 -5.96
C GLY A 55 8.53 -9.95 -7.11
N ARG A 56 7.41 -9.29 -6.82
CA ARG A 56 6.59 -8.57 -7.81
C ARG A 56 7.04 -7.13 -8.02
N PHE A 57 7.83 -6.60 -7.11
CA PHE A 57 8.42 -5.26 -7.22
C PHE A 57 9.54 -5.21 -8.25
N PRO A 58 9.86 -4.05 -8.83
CA PRO A 58 10.90 -3.92 -9.86
C PRO A 58 12.30 -4.28 -9.36
N ASN A 59 12.54 -4.09 -8.06
CA ASN A 59 13.79 -4.46 -7.41
C ASN A 59 13.50 -4.97 -5.98
N SER A 60 13.48 -6.29 -5.84
CA SER A 60 13.16 -6.94 -4.56
C SER A 60 14.17 -6.64 -3.44
N ASP A 61 15.42 -6.32 -3.78
CA ASP A 61 16.48 -6.00 -2.80
C ASP A 61 16.19 -4.68 -2.06
N LYS A 62 15.36 -3.82 -2.66
CA LYS A 62 14.92 -2.55 -2.07
C LYS A 62 13.61 -2.65 -1.30
N VAL A 63 13.04 -3.84 -1.19
CA VAL A 63 11.78 -4.07 -0.50
C VAL A 63 12.03 -4.69 0.86
N LYS A 64 11.53 -4.04 1.90
CA LYS A 64 11.50 -4.55 3.28
C LYS A 64 10.06 -4.91 3.62
N LEU A 65 9.78 -6.20 3.77
CA LEU A 65 8.45 -6.66 4.15
C LEU A 65 8.24 -6.54 5.66
N ILE A 66 7.10 -5.97 6.02
CA ILE A 66 6.56 -5.96 7.36
C ILE A 66 5.43 -7.00 7.36
N LEU A 67 5.75 -8.22 7.80
CA LEU A 67 4.79 -9.32 7.78
C LEU A 67 3.70 -9.11 8.84
N LYS A 68 2.47 -9.15 8.39
CA LYS A 68 1.25 -8.99 9.18
C LYS A 68 0.31 -10.18 8.95
N ASP A 69 -0.82 -10.20 9.65
CA ASP A 69 -1.79 -11.32 9.57
C ASP A 69 -2.64 -11.29 8.30
N ASP A 70 -2.68 -10.15 7.60
CA ASP A 70 -3.53 -9.95 6.43
C ASP A 70 -2.81 -9.11 5.36
N THR A 71 -3.39 -9.07 4.17
CA THR A 71 -3.00 -8.20 3.07
C THR A 71 -4.23 -7.43 2.60
N HIS A 72 -4.06 -6.16 2.25
CA HIS A 72 -5.13 -5.38 1.63
C HIS A 72 -5.60 -6.07 0.34
N TYR A 73 -6.90 -6.28 0.24
CA TYR A 73 -7.55 -6.90 -0.90
C TYR A 73 -8.64 -6.00 -1.45
N PHE A 74 -8.63 -5.80 -2.77
CA PHE A 74 -9.64 -5.03 -3.47
C PHE A 74 -10.28 -5.87 -4.57
N VAL A 75 -11.61 -5.74 -4.71
CA VAL A 75 -12.34 -6.17 -5.89
C VAL A 75 -12.79 -4.93 -6.64
N ASN A 76 -12.31 -4.78 -7.86
CA ASN A 76 -12.69 -3.70 -8.77
C ASN A 76 -13.55 -4.28 -9.87
N ARG A 77 -14.85 -4.04 -9.79
CA ARG A 77 -15.82 -4.53 -10.77
C ARG A 77 -16.26 -3.42 -11.70
N TYR A 78 -16.13 -3.66 -12.99
CA TYR A 78 -16.62 -2.83 -14.07
C TYR A 78 -17.82 -3.53 -14.73
N PRO A 79 -19.07 -3.17 -14.35
CA PRO A 79 -20.26 -3.89 -14.78
C PRO A 79 -20.57 -3.72 -16.29
N PHE A 80 -20.00 -2.67 -16.91
CA PHE A 80 -20.22 -2.35 -18.31
C PHE A 80 -18.88 -2.35 -19.05
N GLU A 81 -18.69 -3.27 -20.00
CA GLU A 81 -17.45 -3.38 -20.78
C GLU A 81 -17.19 -2.15 -21.67
N ASP A 82 -18.25 -1.48 -22.10
CA ASP A 82 -18.22 -0.28 -22.94
C ASP A 82 -18.11 1.04 -22.13
N ASN A 83 -18.20 0.97 -20.82
CA ASN A 83 -18.10 2.13 -19.93
C ASN A 83 -17.30 1.84 -18.65
N LEU A 84 -15.99 1.94 -18.74
CA LEU A 84 -15.06 1.72 -17.62
C LEU A 84 -15.04 2.88 -16.60
N ASN A 85 -15.85 3.93 -16.77
CA ASN A 85 -16.00 4.97 -15.78
C ASN A 85 -16.93 4.57 -14.63
N VAL A 86 -17.74 3.54 -14.81
CA VAL A 86 -18.59 2.96 -13.76
C VAL A 86 -17.84 1.83 -13.09
N ARG A 87 -17.49 2.00 -11.83
CA ARG A 87 -16.74 1.02 -11.03
C ARG A 87 -17.40 0.80 -9.67
N GLN A 88 -17.53 -0.44 -9.31
CA GLN A 88 -17.82 -0.86 -7.94
C GLN A 88 -16.51 -1.34 -7.30
N GLN A 89 -16.20 -0.86 -6.12
CA GLN A 89 -15.00 -1.27 -5.39
C GLN A 89 -15.38 -1.82 -4.03
N MET A 90 -14.87 -3.01 -3.72
CA MET A 90 -14.96 -3.63 -2.40
C MET A 90 -13.56 -3.83 -1.86
N SER A 91 -13.43 -3.84 -0.53
CA SER A 91 -12.18 -4.05 0.17
C SER A 91 -12.43 -4.84 1.45
N ASN A 92 -11.46 -5.67 1.85
CA ASN A 92 -11.45 -6.27 3.17
C ASN A 92 -11.18 -5.25 4.28
N PHE A 93 -10.82 -4.03 3.93
CA PHE A 93 -10.48 -2.95 4.85
C PHE A 93 -9.51 -3.41 5.96
N ALA A 94 -8.44 -4.10 5.56
CA ALA A 94 -7.50 -4.75 6.45
C ALA A 94 -6.97 -3.80 7.53
N ARG A 95 -6.84 -4.31 8.75
CA ARG A 95 -6.26 -3.61 9.89
C ARG A 95 -4.88 -4.17 10.17
N ILE A 96 -3.91 -3.70 9.39
CA ILE A 96 -2.52 -4.14 9.44
C ILE A 96 -1.59 -2.93 9.64
N PRO A 97 -1.69 -2.23 10.78
CA PRO A 97 -0.95 -0.98 10.99
C PRO A 97 0.55 -1.20 10.92
N ILE A 98 1.24 -0.21 10.37
CA ILE A 98 2.69 -0.10 10.42
C ILE A 98 3.04 0.59 11.71
N LEU A 99 3.68 -0.13 12.62
CA LEU A 99 4.03 0.37 13.95
C LEU A 99 5.46 0.93 13.96
N LYS A 100 5.76 1.78 14.93
CA LYS A 100 7.12 2.26 15.16
C LYS A 100 8.12 1.10 15.23
N GLY A 101 7.81 0.06 16.01
CA GLY A 101 8.67 -1.12 16.17
C GLY A 101 8.92 -1.92 14.89
N ASP A 102 8.07 -1.77 13.87
CA ASP A 102 8.30 -2.39 12.56
C ASP A 102 9.38 -1.67 11.75
N LEU A 103 9.70 -0.43 12.11
CA LEU A 103 10.56 0.46 11.33
C LEU A 103 11.88 0.80 12.03
N GLU A 104 11.88 1.00 13.35
CA GLU A 104 12.96 1.65 14.09
C GLU A 104 14.35 1.03 13.89
N ASP A 105 14.44 -0.31 13.79
CA ASP A 105 15.69 -1.03 13.59
C ASP A 105 16.04 -1.29 12.11
N ALA A 106 15.13 -0.96 11.20
CA ALA A 106 15.26 -1.29 9.77
C ALA A 106 15.46 -0.05 8.88
N LEU A 107 15.22 1.14 9.40
CA LEU A 107 15.42 2.38 8.65
C LEU A 107 16.92 2.62 8.39
N PRO A 108 17.28 3.20 7.23
CA PRO A 108 18.66 3.56 6.94
C PRO A 108 19.11 4.77 7.79
N ASP A 109 20.42 4.89 7.98
CA ASP A 109 21.01 5.98 8.80
C ASP A 109 20.78 7.37 8.19
N GLU A 110 20.79 7.46 6.86
CA GLU A 110 20.62 8.72 6.13
C GLU A 110 19.32 8.67 5.30
N ILE A 111 18.39 9.54 5.65
CA ILE A 111 17.07 9.63 5.02
C ILE A 111 16.86 11.01 4.42
N ASP A 112 16.47 11.07 3.14
CA ASP A 112 16.12 12.30 2.43
C ASP A 112 14.68 12.74 2.70
N GLY A 113 13.79 11.78 2.93
CA GLY A 113 12.39 12.01 3.18
C GLY A 113 11.59 10.73 3.25
N PHE A 114 10.35 10.88 3.69
CA PHE A 114 9.38 9.78 3.75
C PHE A 114 8.24 10.01 2.77
N VAL A 115 7.80 8.94 2.12
CA VAL A 115 6.59 8.91 1.30
C VAL A 115 5.64 7.89 1.91
N LEU A 116 4.52 8.35 2.45
CA LEU A 116 3.55 7.52 3.16
C LEU A 116 2.31 7.30 2.30
N ASN A 117 1.95 6.04 2.09
CA ASN A 117 0.87 5.63 1.20
C ASN A 117 -0.20 4.80 1.93
N PRO A 118 -0.96 5.38 2.85
CA PRO A 118 -2.04 4.65 3.51
C PRO A 118 -3.15 4.27 2.50
N LEU A 119 -3.72 3.09 2.65
CA LEU A 119 -4.92 2.64 1.94
C LEU A 119 -6.18 2.78 2.79
N ASN A 120 -6.03 2.77 4.11
CA ASN A 120 -7.07 3.16 5.04
C ASN A 120 -6.47 3.86 6.28
N ARG A 121 -7.35 4.36 7.14
CA ARG A 121 -6.96 5.13 8.33
C ARG A 121 -6.19 4.36 9.40
N TYR A 122 -6.15 3.03 9.31
CA TYR A 122 -5.46 2.18 10.29
C TYR A 122 -4.00 1.92 9.93
N ASP A 123 -3.58 2.20 8.68
CA ASP A 123 -2.24 1.86 8.20
C ASP A 123 -1.12 2.62 8.93
N PHE A 124 -1.39 3.88 9.31
CA PHE A 124 -0.43 4.71 10.06
C PHE A 124 -1.05 5.25 11.34
N PRO A 125 -0.84 4.59 12.49
CA PRO A 125 -1.16 5.16 13.80
C PRO A 125 -0.41 6.48 14.04
N LEU A 126 -0.99 7.37 14.83
CA LEU A 126 -0.39 8.67 15.14
C LEU A 126 1.03 8.53 15.74
N GLU A 127 1.24 7.55 16.60
CA GLU A 127 2.56 7.26 17.19
C GLU A 127 3.63 7.00 16.11
N THR A 128 3.28 6.29 15.05
CA THR A 128 4.19 6.03 13.93
C THR A 128 4.51 7.32 13.18
N ILE A 129 3.52 8.15 12.92
CA ILE A 129 3.73 9.45 12.26
C ILE A 129 4.61 10.36 13.12
N GLU A 130 4.37 10.41 14.43
CA GLU A 130 5.21 11.19 15.37
C GLU A 130 6.65 10.69 15.41
N PHE A 131 6.84 9.38 15.37
CA PHE A 131 8.18 8.78 15.26
C PHE A 131 8.88 9.21 13.97
N LEU A 132 8.21 9.14 12.81
CA LEU A 132 8.80 9.56 11.53
C LEU A 132 9.10 11.06 11.50
N LYS A 133 8.29 11.89 12.14
CA LYS A 133 8.54 13.33 12.28
C LYS A 133 9.81 13.64 13.06
N SER A 134 10.23 12.77 13.99
CA SER A 134 11.44 12.98 14.79
C SER A 134 12.74 12.97 13.98
N PHE A 135 12.70 12.50 12.73
CA PHE A 135 13.84 12.54 11.80
C PHE A 135 14.07 13.93 11.18
N GLU A 136 13.13 14.85 11.33
CA GLU A 136 13.21 16.24 10.83
C GLU A 136 13.45 16.34 9.30
N VAL A 137 13.00 15.35 8.54
CA VAL A 137 13.05 15.33 7.07
C VAL A 137 11.64 15.50 6.49
N PRO A 138 11.50 15.89 5.22
CA PRO A 138 10.19 16.02 4.57
C PRO A 138 9.38 14.72 4.61
N ILE A 139 8.07 14.85 4.88
CA ILE A 139 7.09 13.77 4.81
C ILE A 139 6.04 14.11 3.75
N PHE A 140 5.96 13.30 2.73
CA PHE A 140 4.92 13.35 1.70
C PHE A 140 3.88 12.26 2.00
N MET A 141 2.61 12.61 2.03
CA MET A 141 1.56 11.65 2.38
C MET A 141 0.43 11.68 1.35
N SER A 142 0.06 10.49 0.86
CA SER A 142 -1.20 10.31 0.14
C SER A 142 -2.35 10.33 1.14
N VAL A 143 -3.26 11.29 1.03
CA VAL A 143 -4.40 11.40 1.95
C VAL A 143 -5.57 10.47 1.61
N GLN A 144 -5.52 9.80 0.47
CA GLN A 144 -6.62 8.97 -0.03
C GLN A 144 -7.10 7.93 0.98
N GLY A 145 -6.17 7.28 1.68
CA GLY A 145 -6.51 6.26 2.68
C GLY A 145 -7.31 6.81 3.86
N PHE A 146 -7.01 8.02 4.31
CA PHE A 146 -7.73 8.68 5.40
C PHE A 146 -9.13 9.16 5.02
N LEU A 147 -9.37 9.40 3.72
CA LEU A 147 -10.66 9.84 3.21
C LEU A 147 -11.62 8.69 2.92
N ARG A 148 -11.13 7.44 2.95
CA ARG A 148 -11.95 6.25 2.73
C ARG A 148 -12.73 5.90 3.98
N ILE A 149 -14.05 5.87 3.84
CA ILE A 149 -14.97 5.38 4.86
C ILE A 149 -15.65 4.15 4.29
N PRO A 150 -15.53 2.97 4.93
CA PRO A 150 -16.23 1.79 4.45
C PRO A 150 -17.74 2.00 4.63
N ASP A 151 -18.49 1.80 3.55
CA ASP A 151 -19.93 1.62 3.64
C ASP A 151 -20.19 0.16 4.01
N VAL A 152 -20.67 -0.05 5.24
CA VAL A 152 -20.93 -1.39 5.78
C VAL A 152 -22.29 -1.89 5.27
N GLN A 153 -22.51 -1.90 3.97
CA GLN A 153 -23.53 -2.72 3.37
C GLN A 153 -22.98 -4.13 3.22
N VAL A 154 -23.30 -4.99 4.18
CA VAL A 154 -23.06 -6.43 4.09
C VAL A 154 -23.92 -6.95 2.94
N ASN A 155 -23.36 -6.99 1.75
CA ASN A 155 -23.93 -7.80 0.68
C ASN A 155 -23.61 -9.27 1.01
N GLU A 156 -24.60 -9.98 1.53
CA GLU A 156 -24.54 -11.42 1.86
C GLU A 156 -24.27 -12.34 0.65
N ASN A 157 -23.97 -11.80 -0.53
CA ASN A 157 -23.87 -12.53 -1.78
C ASN A 157 -22.44 -12.84 -2.26
N TYR A 158 -21.43 -12.66 -1.42
CA TYR A 158 -20.05 -13.01 -1.75
C TYR A 158 -19.46 -13.90 -0.65
N THR A 159 -19.97 -15.10 -0.56
CA THR A 159 -19.30 -16.23 0.09
C THR A 159 -18.54 -17.05 -0.94
#